data_6a2d4a2acf462354d1b4c3e6a32b3cbc
#
_entry.id   6a2d4a2acf462354d1b4c3e6a32b3cbc
#
_cell.length_a   1.000
_cell.length_b   1.000
_cell.length_c   1.000
_cell.angle_alpha   90.00
_cell.angle_beta   90.00
_cell.angle_gamma   90.00
#
_symmetry.space_group_name_H-M   'P 1'
#
loop_
_entity.id
_entity.type
_entity.pdbx_description
1 polymer ?
#
loop_
_entity_poly.entity_id
_entity_poly.type
_entity_poly.pdbx_seq_one_letter_code
_entity_poly.pdbx_strand_id
1 'polypeptide(L)'
;MAKLSWKPGNMLYPVPAVMVSCKREGEKPNIITVAWAGTVNTNPPMVSISVRPERYSYEIIKETKEFVINLVTKELVYATDFCGVRSGRDADKFAQMKLHEAPSKVVGAPGIWESPVNIECRVVSEQPLGCLLYTSDAADDMQCVDLG
;
A
#
# COMPACT_ATOMS: atom_id res chain seq x y z
N MET A 1 0.57 35.80 -18.55
CA MET A 1 -0.13 34.50 -18.55
C MET A 1 -1.32 34.59 -17.61
N ALA A 2 -2.53 34.35 -18.10
CA ALA A 2 -3.76 34.43 -17.28
C ALA A 2 -3.92 33.12 -16.48
N LYS A 3 -4.27 33.23 -15.20
CA LYS A 3 -4.62 32.07 -14.34
C LYS A 3 -6.13 31.91 -14.28
N LEU A 4 -6.59 30.67 -14.30
CA LEU A 4 -8.00 30.33 -14.12
C LEU A 4 -8.24 29.91 -12.66
N SER A 5 -9.36 30.39 -12.10
CA SER A 5 -9.82 29.93 -10.79
C SER A 5 -10.65 28.67 -10.94
N TRP A 6 -10.32 27.62 -10.17
CA TRP A 6 -11.03 26.34 -10.17
C TRP A 6 -11.63 26.07 -8.79
N LYS A 7 -12.64 25.23 -8.76
CA LYS A 7 -13.16 24.70 -7.48
C LYS A 7 -12.08 23.84 -6.80
N PRO A 8 -12.03 23.84 -5.47
CA PRO A 8 -11.13 22.92 -4.73
C PRO A 8 -11.31 21.47 -5.18
N GLY A 9 -10.23 20.75 -5.37
CA GLY A 9 -10.22 19.36 -5.83
C GLY A 9 -8.86 18.71 -5.70
N ASN A 10 -8.80 17.44 -6.08
CA ASN A 10 -7.59 16.63 -6.03
C ASN A 10 -6.65 16.98 -7.19
N MET A 11 -5.93 18.08 -7.08
CA MET A 11 -5.09 18.61 -8.18
C MET A 11 -3.60 18.36 -8.00
N LEU A 12 -3.20 17.69 -6.91
CA LEU A 12 -1.80 17.37 -6.66
C LEU A 12 -1.42 16.08 -7.42
N TYR A 13 -0.90 16.24 -8.62
CA TYR A 13 -0.46 15.17 -9.51
C TYR A 13 0.95 15.46 -10.06
N PRO A 14 1.74 14.43 -10.41
CA PRO A 14 1.43 12.99 -10.29
C PRO A 14 1.49 12.49 -8.85
N VAL A 15 0.72 11.45 -8.55
CA VAL A 15 0.77 10.71 -7.29
C VAL A 15 1.32 9.30 -7.54
N PRO A 16 2.04 8.69 -6.57
CA PRO A 16 2.49 7.32 -6.72
C PRO A 16 1.29 6.37 -6.67
N ALA A 17 1.27 5.37 -7.54
CA ALA A 17 0.41 4.20 -7.39
C ALA A 17 1.25 3.07 -6.80
N VAL A 18 0.85 2.54 -5.65
CA VAL A 18 1.55 1.46 -4.96
C VAL A 18 0.60 0.32 -4.63
N MET A 19 1.09 -0.91 -4.58
CA MET A 19 0.33 -2.04 -4.06
C MET A 19 0.64 -2.19 -2.57
N VAL A 20 -0.42 -2.25 -1.76
CA VAL A 20 -0.31 -2.44 -0.31
C VAL A 20 -0.80 -3.83 0.03
N SER A 21 0.06 -4.68 0.56
CA SER A 21 -0.27 -6.01 1.05
C SER A 21 -0.48 -6.01 2.55
N CYS A 22 -1.44 -6.80 3.01
CA CYS A 22 -1.80 -6.96 4.41
C CYS A 22 -2.32 -8.37 4.65
N LYS A 23 -2.22 -8.86 5.89
CA LYS A 23 -2.59 -10.24 6.23
C LYS A 23 -2.97 -10.35 7.70
N ARG A 24 -4.04 -11.10 7.99
CA ARG A 24 -4.29 -11.63 9.33
C ARG A 24 -3.55 -12.95 9.52
N GLU A 25 -3.19 -13.26 10.74
CA GLU A 25 -2.59 -14.54 11.06
C GLU A 25 -3.51 -15.69 10.68
N GLY A 26 -2.98 -16.71 10.02
CA GLY A 26 -3.75 -17.87 9.55
C GLY A 26 -4.63 -17.64 8.32
N GLU A 27 -4.74 -16.42 7.81
CA GLU A 27 -5.52 -16.10 6.62
C GLU A 27 -4.64 -15.88 5.39
N LYS A 28 -5.26 -15.86 4.22
CA LYS A 28 -4.59 -15.47 2.97
C LYS A 28 -4.32 -13.97 2.96
N PRO A 29 -3.18 -13.53 2.41
CA PRO A 29 -2.90 -12.12 2.27
C PRO A 29 -3.82 -11.45 1.24
N ASN A 30 -4.06 -10.16 1.44
CA ASN A 30 -4.76 -9.34 0.47
C ASN A 30 -3.88 -8.20 -0.03
N ILE A 31 -4.20 -7.70 -1.23
CA ILE A 31 -3.53 -6.55 -1.84
C ILE A 31 -4.59 -5.49 -2.18
N ILE A 32 -4.25 -4.23 -1.93
CA ILE A 32 -5.01 -3.08 -2.42
C ILE A 32 -4.07 -2.11 -3.13
N THR A 33 -4.52 -1.54 -4.23
CA THR A 33 -3.79 -0.45 -4.88
C THR A 33 -4.21 0.88 -4.26
N VAL A 34 -3.22 1.66 -3.87
CA VAL A 34 -3.37 2.96 -3.23
C VAL A 34 -2.62 4.01 -4.03
N ALA A 35 -3.32 5.09 -4.39
CA ALA A 35 -2.74 6.28 -5.01
C ALA A 35 -2.49 7.41 -3.99
N TRP A 36 -3.22 7.39 -2.87
CA TRP A 36 -3.00 8.31 -1.76
C TRP A 36 -1.98 7.71 -0.80
N ALA A 37 -0.70 7.79 -1.20
CA ALA A 37 0.46 7.36 -0.44
C ALA A 37 1.57 8.39 -0.56
N GLY A 38 2.36 8.57 0.49
CA GLY A 38 3.46 9.51 0.45
C GLY A 38 4.36 9.45 1.67
N THR A 39 5.56 9.99 1.51
CA THR A 39 6.50 10.18 2.61
C THR A 39 6.03 11.32 3.50
N VAL A 40 6.02 11.10 4.80
CA VAL A 40 5.60 12.08 5.82
C VAL A 40 6.79 12.67 6.54
N ASN A 41 7.78 11.84 6.85
CA ASN A 41 8.96 12.24 7.61
C ASN A 41 10.19 11.45 7.19
N THR A 42 11.37 12.03 7.40
CA THR A 42 12.65 11.44 7.01
C THR A 42 13.34 10.76 8.19
N ASN A 43 13.22 11.31 9.39
CA ASN A 43 13.85 10.75 10.58
C ASN A 43 12.94 10.97 11.83
N PRO A 44 12.31 9.92 12.39
CA PRO A 44 12.27 8.57 11.81
C PRO A 44 11.60 8.54 10.43
N PRO A 45 11.93 7.56 9.57
CA PRO A 45 11.30 7.44 8.26
C PRO A 45 9.82 7.06 8.40
N MET A 46 8.93 7.91 7.88
CA MET A 46 7.48 7.71 8.01
C MET A 46 6.80 7.88 6.67
N VAL A 47 5.81 7.04 6.42
CA VAL A 47 4.95 7.10 5.25
C VAL A 47 3.48 7.16 5.67
N SER A 48 2.63 7.66 4.80
CA SER A 48 1.18 7.63 4.99
C SER A 48 0.50 6.96 3.83
N ILE A 49 -0.60 6.26 4.11
CA ILE A 49 -1.54 5.76 3.12
C ILE A 49 -2.96 6.16 3.51
N SER A 50 -3.81 6.44 2.53
CA SER A 50 -5.24 6.65 2.75
C SER A 50 -6.02 5.45 2.25
N VAL A 51 -6.75 4.78 3.15
CA VAL A 51 -7.60 3.63 2.81
C VAL A 51 -9.03 3.92 3.28
N ARG A 52 -10.00 3.77 2.38
CA ARG A 52 -11.40 3.98 2.70
C ARG A 52 -11.95 2.85 3.58
N PRO A 53 -12.86 3.15 4.54
CA PRO A 53 -13.41 2.15 5.46
C PRO A 53 -14.11 0.97 4.79
N GLU A 54 -14.72 1.17 3.62
CA GLU A 54 -15.41 0.11 2.87
C GLU A 54 -14.48 -0.90 2.18
N ARG A 55 -13.18 -0.61 2.10
CA ARG A 55 -12.19 -1.50 1.49
C ARG A 55 -11.85 -2.66 2.41
N TYR A 56 -11.76 -3.87 1.88
CA TYR A 56 -11.44 -5.07 2.65
C TYR A 56 -10.12 -4.97 3.42
N SER A 57 -9.08 -4.38 2.82
CA SER A 57 -7.79 -4.16 3.48
C SER A 57 -7.87 -3.23 4.69
N TYR A 58 -8.88 -2.34 4.76
CA TYR A 58 -9.04 -1.41 5.88
C TYR A 58 -9.17 -2.14 7.23
N GLU A 59 -10.08 -3.12 7.29
CA GLU A 59 -10.31 -3.89 8.52
C GLU A 59 -9.07 -4.70 8.92
N ILE A 60 -8.38 -5.29 7.92
CA ILE A 60 -7.16 -6.06 8.16
C ILE A 60 -6.07 -5.17 8.76
N ILE A 61 -5.77 -4.03 8.13
CA ILE A 61 -4.74 -3.10 8.60
C ILE A 61 -5.11 -2.49 9.95
N LYS A 62 -6.38 -2.18 10.18
CA LYS A 62 -6.87 -1.65 11.45
C LYS A 62 -6.67 -2.64 12.61
N GLU A 63 -6.86 -3.93 12.33
CA GLU A 63 -6.71 -5.00 13.33
C GLU A 63 -5.24 -5.36 13.56
N THR A 64 -4.49 -5.59 12.48
CA THR A 64 -3.11 -6.08 12.57
C THR A 64 -2.09 -4.98 12.83
N LYS A 65 -2.40 -3.73 12.50
CA LYS A 65 -1.50 -2.57 12.57
C LYS A 65 -0.24 -2.73 11.72
N GLU A 66 -0.29 -3.59 10.70
CA GLU A 66 0.84 -3.91 9.85
C GLU A 66 0.44 -3.96 8.38
N PHE A 67 1.33 -3.54 7.50
CA PHE A 67 1.19 -3.68 6.05
C PHE A 67 2.55 -3.53 5.36
N VAL A 68 2.60 -3.89 4.07
CA VAL A 68 3.79 -3.68 3.24
C VAL A 68 3.42 -2.83 2.03
N ILE A 69 4.18 -1.78 1.76
CA ILE A 69 4.08 -1.02 0.52
C ILE A 69 5.02 -1.66 -0.50
N ASN A 70 4.47 -2.02 -1.66
CA ASN A 70 5.21 -2.64 -2.74
C ASN A 70 5.24 -1.66 -3.93
N LEU A 71 6.42 -1.23 -4.35
CA LEU A 71 6.59 -0.33 -5.47
C LEU A 71 6.28 -1.06 -6.79
N VAL A 72 5.72 -0.32 -7.74
CA VAL A 72 5.18 -0.88 -8.98
C VAL A 72 6.12 -0.62 -10.14
N THR A 73 6.33 -1.63 -10.97
CA THR A 73 7.04 -1.50 -12.25
C THR A 73 6.06 -1.54 -13.42
N LYS A 74 6.56 -1.35 -14.62
CA LYS A 74 5.78 -1.46 -15.86
C LYS A 74 5.14 -2.85 -16.01
N GLU A 75 5.84 -3.90 -15.60
CA GLU A 75 5.37 -5.28 -15.68
C GLU A 75 4.20 -5.56 -14.73
N LEU A 76 4.12 -4.80 -13.64
CA LEU A 76 3.08 -4.93 -12.62
C LEU A 76 1.84 -4.05 -12.88
N VAL A 77 1.80 -3.27 -13.96
CA VAL A 77 0.69 -2.33 -14.25
C VAL A 77 -0.67 -3.03 -14.24
N TYR A 78 -0.79 -4.17 -14.91
CA TYR A 78 -2.05 -4.92 -14.95
C TYR A 78 -2.49 -5.43 -13.57
N ALA A 79 -1.54 -5.99 -12.80
CA ALA A 79 -1.82 -6.45 -11.44
C ALA A 79 -2.19 -5.28 -10.52
N THR A 80 -1.54 -4.13 -10.69
CA THR A 80 -1.83 -2.91 -9.94
C THR A 80 -3.25 -2.41 -10.19
N ASP A 81 -3.68 -2.33 -11.44
CA ASP A 81 -5.05 -1.96 -11.81
C ASP A 81 -6.06 -2.96 -11.22
N PHE A 82 -5.85 -4.26 -11.46
CA PHE A 82 -6.71 -5.31 -10.94
C PHE A 82 -6.88 -5.24 -9.41
N CYS A 83 -5.79 -5.07 -8.66
CA CYS A 83 -5.81 -4.97 -7.19
C CYS A 83 -6.54 -3.71 -6.69
N GLY A 84 -6.65 -2.67 -7.51
CA GLY A 84 -7.38 -1.45 -7.20
C GLY A 84 -8.89 -1.57 -7.40
N VAL A 85 -9.33 -2.33 -8.43
CA VAL A 85 -10.74 -2.40 -8.83
C VAL A 85 -11.49 -3.60 -8.25
N ARG A 86 -10.80 -4.70 -7.90
CA ARG A 86 -11.39 -5.91 -7.32
C ARG A 86 -11.32 -5.90 -5.79
N SER A 87 -12.35 -6.47 -5.16
CA SER A 87 -12.35 -6.66 -3.71
C SER A 87 -11.61 -7.95 -3.32
N GLY A 88 -10.86 -7.93 -2.22
CA GLY A 88 -10.27 -9.14 -1.63
C GLY A 88 -11.30 -10.08 -0.97
N ARG A 89 -12.55 -9.63 -0.81
CA ARG A 89 -13.66 -10.50 -0.39
C ARG A 89 -14.06 -11.50 -1.48
N ASP A 90 -13.86 -11.12 -2.75
CA ASP A 90 -14.36 -11.87 -3.91
C ASP A 90 -13.22 -12.49 -4.73
N ALA A 91 -11.97 -12.08 -4.49
CA ALA A 91 -10.83 -12.44 -5.33
C ALA A 91 -9.57 -12.71 -4.51
N ASP A 92 -8.94 -13.86 -4.72
CA ASP A 92 -7.57 -14.12 -4.29
C ASP A 92 -6.61 -13.44 -5.29
N LYS A 93 -6.15 -12.24 -4.93
CA LYS A 93 -5.39 -11.38 -5.85
C LYS A 93 -3.99 -11.90 -6.13
N PHE A 94 -3.34 -12.55 -5.15
CA PHE A 94 -2.06 -13.19 -5.37
C PHE A 94 -2.19 -14.30 -6.42
N ALA A 95 -3.14 -15.20 -6.23
CA ALA A 95 -3.35 -16.31 -7.17
C ALA A 95 -3.78 -15.84 -8.56
N GLN A 96 -4.75 -14.91 -8.65
CA GLN A 96 -5.28 -14.47 -9.93
C GLN A 96 -4.28 -13.65 -10.74
N MET A 97 -3.43 -12.88 -10.09
CA MET A 97 -2.39 -12.09 -10.75
C MET A 97 -1.06 -12.82 -10.84
N LYS A 98 -0.99 -14.07 -10.38
CA LYS A 98 0.23 -14.91 -10.36
C LYS A 98 1.39 -14.21 -9.64
N LEU A 99 1.05 -13.52 -8.55
CA LEU A 99 2.02 -12.89 -7.67
C LEU A 99 2.44 -13.85 -6.57
N HIS A 100 3.67 -13.74 -6.11
CA HIS A 100 4.22 -14.56 -5.04
C HIS A 100 4.44 -13.75 -3.77
N GLU A 101 4.18 -14.37 -2.62
CA GLU A 101 4.47 -13.76 -1.32
C GLU A 101 5.98 -13.68 -1.13
N ALA A 102 6.49 -12.48 -0.82
CA ALA A 102 7.84 -12.28 -0.35
C ALA A 102 7.81 -12.27 1.19
N PRO A 103 8.60 -13.11 1.87
CA PRO A 103 8.64 -13.12 3.33
C PRO A 103 9.10 -11.76 3.87
N SER A 104 8.34 -11.19 4.80
CA SER A 104 8.75 -10.01 5.55
C SER A 104 9.64 -10.40 6.73
N LYS A 105 10.51 -9.48 7.16
CA LYS A 105 11.42 -9.69 8.31
C LYS A 105 10.84 -9.17 9.61
N VAL A 106 10.04 -8.12 9.55
CA VAL A 106 9.65 -7.31 10.71
C VAL A 106 8.14 -7.34 10.96
N VAL A 107 7.33 -7.55 9.90
CA VAL A 107 5.87 -7.57 9.98
C VAL A 107 5.30 -8.91 9.54
N GLY A 108 4.08 -9.23 9.97
CA GLY A 108 3.39 -10.46 9.58
C GLY A 108 2.79 -10.44 8.17
N ALA A 109 2.61 -9.26 7.59
CA ALA A 109 2.14 -9.10 6.22
C ALA A 109 3.27 -9.39 5.22
N PRO A 110 3.06 -10.19 4.16
CA PRO A 110 4.08 -10.45 3.16
C PRO A 110 4.23 -9.28 2.19
N GLY A 111 5.44 -9.09 1.64
CA GLY A 111 5.66 -8.31 0.44
C GLY A 111 5.19 -9.05 -0.83
N ILE A 112 5.38 -8.43 -1.97
CA ILE A 112 5.18 -9.01 -3.30
C ILE A 112 6.55 -9.27 -3.91
N TRP A 113 6.83 -10.52 -4.25
CA TRP A 113 8.15 -10.94 -4.76
C TRP A 113 8.54 -10.23 -6.05
N GLU A 114 7.57 -9.98 -6.94
CA GLU A 114 7.77 -9.30 -8.21
C GLU A 114 7.97 -7.78 -8.09
N SER A 115 7.75 -7.24 -6.90
CA SER A 115 8.01 -5.81 -6.62
C SER A 115 9.50 -5.59 -6.36
N PRO A 116 10.12 -4.57 -6.96
CA PRO A 116 11.55 -4.30 -6.76
C PRO A 116 11.87 -3.75 -5.37
N VAL A 117 10.87 -3.20 -4.67
CA VAL A 117 11.03 -2.63 -3.32
C VAL A 117 9.79 -2.94 -2.49
N ASN A 118 10.00 -3.55 -1.34
CA ASN A 118 8.98 -3.81 -0.34
C ASN A 118 9.32 -2.99 0.92
N ILE A 119 8.42 -2.13 1.37
CA ILE A 119 8.56 -1.30 2.55
C ILE A 119 7.64 -1.85 3.63
N GLU A 120 8.22 -2.47 4.64
CA GLU A 120 7.49 -3.02 5.77
C GLU A 120 7.08 -1.90 6.73
N CYS A 121 5.82 -1.85 7.11
CA CYS A 121 5.26 -0.73 7.85
C CYS A 121 4.46 -1.18 9.07
N ARG A 122 4.64 -0.49 10.20
CA ARG A 122 3.78 -0.57 11.39
C ARG A 122 3.00 0.72 11.57
N VAL A 123 1.71 0.61 11.80
CA VAL A 123 0.84 1.76 12.01
C VAL A 123 1.13 2.39 13.38
N VAL A 124 1.54 3.65 13.38
CA VAL A 124 1.79 4.43 14.61
C VAL A 124 0.65 5.39 14.92
N SER A 125 -0.13 5.79 13.93
CA SER A 125 -1.26 6.71 14.10
C SER A 125 -2.34 6.45 13.05
N GLU A 126 -3.59 6.64 13.45
CA GLU A 126 -4.77 6.58 12.58
C GLU A 126 -5.57 7.85 12.75
N GLN A 127 -5.93 8.50 11.64
CA GLN A 127 -6.72 9.72 11.67
C GLN A 127 -7.90 9.62 10.69
N PRO A 128 -9.15 9.68 11.15
CA PRO A 128 -10.31 9.71 10.30
C PRO A 128 -10.44 11.09 9.63
N LEU A 129 -10.32 11.14 8.31
CA LEU A 129 -10.47 12.36 7.50
C LEU A 129 -11.52 12.18 6.39
N GLY A 130 -12.63 11.49 6.71
CA GLY A 130 -13.60 11.06 5.69
C GLY A 130 -13.13 9.84 4.88
N CYS A 131 -11.80 9.71 4.65
CA CYS A 131 -11.06 8.48 4.41
C CYS A 131 -10.14 8.25 5.61
N LEU A 132 -9.79 7.00 5.92
CA LEU A 132 -8.82 6.75 6.98
C LEU A 132 -7.39 6.98 6.47
N LEU A 133 -6.64 7.80 7.17
CA LEU A 133 -5.21 7.99 6.94
C LEU A 133 -4.43 7.20 7.99
N TYR A 134 -3.59 6.28 7.55
CA TYR A 134 -2.61 5.62 8.40
C TYR A 134 -1.25 6.29 8.22
N THR A 135 -0.66 6.74 9.33
CA THR A 135 0.75 7.12 9.39
C THR A 135 1.51 5.94 9.99
N SER A 136 2.56 5.51 9.34
CA SER A 136 3.37 4.37 9.79
C SER A 136 4.84 4.73 9.78
N ASP A 137 5.60 4.18 10.74
CA ASP A 137 7.04 4.11 10.62
C ASP A 137 7.39 3.06 9.58
N ALA A 138 8.27 3.41 8.64
CA ALA A 138 8.94 2.42 7.83
C ALA A 138 9.90 1.66 8.77
N ALA A 139 9.77 0.34 8.83
CA ALA A 139 10.70 -0.48 9.61
C ALA A 139 12.12 -0.30 9.05
N ASP A 140 13.13 -0.38 9.92
CA ASP A 140 14.53 -0.05 9.63
C ASP A 140 15.20 -0.87 8.49
N ASP A 141 14.51 -1.86 7.93
CA ASP A 141 14.99 -2.68 6.82
C ASP A 141 14.17 -2.49 5.54
N MET A 142 14.64 -1.61 4.66
CA MET A 142 14.20 -1.63 3.26
C MET A 142 14.83 -2.81 2.53
N GLN A 143 14.02 -3.79 2.10
CA GLN A 143 14.48 -4.79 1.16
C GLN A 143 14.45 -4.22 -0.25
N CYS A 144 15.61 -3.88 -0.79
CA CYS A 144 15.80 -3.66 -2.22
C CYS A 144 16.20 -5.00 -2.85
N VAL A 145 15.51 -5.42 -3.90
CA VAL A 145 16.00 -6.49 -4.76
C VAL A 145 17.14 -5.90 -5.58
N ASP A 146 18.33 -6.49 -5.48
CA ASP A 146 19.45 -6.16 -6.34
C ASP A 146 19.08 -6.54 -7.78
N LEU A 147 18.88 -5.54 -8.60
CA LEU A 147 18.67 -5.70 -10.03
C LEU A 147 20.04 -5.76 -10.70
N GLY A 148 20.77 -6.87 -10.46
CA GLY A 148 22.04 -7.17 -11.12
C GLY A 148 21.99 -7.12 -12.66
#